data_f16d1de99155023a293a88991cecb25f
#
_entry.id   f16d1de99155023a293a88991cecb25f
#
_cell.length_a   1.000
_cell.length_b   1.000
_cell.length_c   1.000
_cell.angle_alpha   90.00
_cell.angle_beta   90.00
_cell.angle_gamma   90.00
#
_symmetry.space_group_name_H-M   'P 1'
#
loop_
_entity.id
_entity.type
_entity.pdbx_description
1 polymer ?
#
loop_
_entity_poly.entity_id
_entity_poly.type
_entity_poly.pdbx_seq_one_letter_code
_entity_poly.pdbx_strand_id
1 'polypeptide(L)'
;MKLTQDILQYIESHAAEAYDLLIALAQIPAPSNHEERRAAFVRDWLTAQGAQGVYIDETLNVIYPIACDGDGPITVYMAHSDVVFPDEETLPLRVEDGRIYCPGVGDDTANAVALLTVAKYLAQTGLTPADGGVLLVINSGEEGLGNLKGCRAVMDRFGGRVREFVTFDGYAEGIAHRAVGSRRYRVEIDTEGGHSWGKFGNRNAIAYLASLIDTLYTVKVPEGGRTTYNVGTISGGTSVNTIAQHAEMLYEFRSDTPAHLDTMERHFNAAIDFYRTKGIGVTVTLLGERPCGIEIDEEAHSALIARAAEAVRAHYGLEVKLRAGSTDCNIPLSRGIPAVCVGAVRGGGAHTREEYVEIDSLTPGLGVAFAMILHHF
;
A
#
# COMPACT_ATOMS: atom_id res chain seq x y z
N MET A 1 -14.76 -13.62 -16.17
CA MET A 1 -15.31 -15.01 -16.16
C MET A 1 -16.56 -15.03 -15.29
N LYS A 2 -17.65 -15.67 -15.72
CA LYS A 2 -18.77 -15.93 -14.82
C LYS A 2 -18.44 -17.12 -13.94
N LEU A 3 -18.59 -16.96 -12.63
CA LEU A 3 -18.44 -18.06 -11.67
C LEU A 3 -19.53 -19.12 -11.90
N THR A 4 -19.19 -20.40 -11.70
CA THR A 4 -20.16 -21.49 -11.77
C THR A 4 -21.12 -21.44 -10.57
N GLN A 5 -22.26 -22.12 -10.68
CA GLN A 5 -23.24 -22.17 -9.59
C GLN A 5 -22.66 -22.79 -8.31
N ASP A 6 -21.78 -23.78 -8.44
CA ASP A 6 -21.13 -24.44 -7.30
C ASP A 6 -20.20 -23.48 -6.56
N ILE A 7 -19.45 -22.62 -7.27
CA ILE A 7 -18.60 -21.60 -6.66
C ILE A 7 -19.45 -20.54 -5.97
N LEU A 8 -20.55 -20.09 -6.59
CA LEU A 8 -21.46 -19.14 -5.95
C LEU A 8 -22.08 -19.72 -4.67
N GLN A 9 -22.47 -20.98 -4.67
CA GLN A 9 -22.97 -21.68 -3.50
C GLN A 9 -21.88 -21.83 -2.43
N TYR A 10 -20.62 -22.10 -2.81
CA TYR A 10 -19.50 -22.12 -1.88
C TYR A 10 -19.34 -20.76 -1.19
N ILE A 11 -19.34 -19.66 -1.96
CA ILE A 11 -19.24 -18.29 -1.44
C ILE A 11 -20.36 -18.02 -0.44
N GLU A 12 -21.60 -18.29 -0.79
CA GLU A 12 -22.76 -18.07 0.10
C GLU A 12 -22.66 -18.89 1.40
N SER A 13 -22.25 -20.16 1.31
CA SER A 13 -22.11 -21.04 2.48
C SER A 13 -20.94 -20.69 3.40
N HIS A 14 -19.94 -19.95 2.92
CA HIS A 14 -18.76 -19.54 3.69
C HIS A 14 -18.77 -18.04 4.05
N ALA A 15 -19.81 -17.29 3.71
CA ALA A 15 -19.89 -15.87 4.00
C ALA A 15 -19.82 -15.57 5.51
N ALA A 16 -20.47 -16.40 6.34
CA ALA A 16 -20.42 -16.27 7.80
C ALA A 16 -19.00 -16.53 8.35
N GLU A 17 -18.30 -17.53 7.82
CA GLU A 17 -16.92 -17.81 8.21
C GLU A 17 -15.97 -16.68 7.80
N ALA A 18 -16.14 -16.10 6.61
CA ALA A 18 -15.38 -14.95 6.17
C ALA A 18 -15.63 -13.72 7.08
N TYR A 19 -16.88 -13.52 7.52
CA TYR A 19 -17.20 -12.49 8.50
C TYR A 19 -16.47 -12.74 9.84
N ASP A 20 -16.52 -13.96 10.36
CA ASP A 20 -15.84 -14.30 11.62
C ASP A 20 -14.31 -14.15 11.51
N LEU A 21 -13.74 -14.54 10.37
CA LEU A 21 -12.31 -14.34 10.08
C LEU A 21 -11.95 -12.85 10.04
N LEU A 22 -12.80 -12.01 9.43
CA LEU A 22 -12.60 -10.56 9.40
C LEU A 22 -12.59 -9.98 10.81
N ILE A 23 -13.56 -10.35 11.65
CA ILE A 23 -13.62 -9.91 13.06
C ILE A 23 -12.34 -10.32 13.82
N ALA A 24 -11.90 -11.57 13.64
CA ALA A 24 -10.71 -12.07 14.33
C ALA A 24 -9.44 -11.37 13.87
N LEU A 25 -9.24 -11.23 12.54
CA LEU A 25 -8.02 -10.65 11.97
C LEU A 25 -7.94 -9.13 12.21
N ALA A 26 -9.07 -8.41 12.08
CA ALA A 26 -9.11 -6.96 12.28
C ALA A 26 -8.69 -6.53 13.69
N GLN A 27 -8.93 -7.34 14.71
CA GLN A 27 -8.57 -7.03 16.08
C GLN A 27 -7.09 -7.28 16.41
N ILE A 28 -6.34 -7.99 15.56
CA ILE A 28 -4.90 -8.21 15.74
C ILE A 28 -4.16 -6.94 15.29
N PRO A 29 -3.46 -6.23 16.19
CA PRO A 29 -2.68 -5.07 15.78
C PRO A 29 -1.52 -5.47 14.86
N ALA A 30 -1.28 -4.66 13.84
CA ALA A 30 -0.19 -4.85 12.90
C ALA A 30 0.29 -3.49 12.37
N PRO A 31 0.91 -2.65 13.20
CA PRO A 31 1.56 -1.44 12.69
C PRO A 31 2.58 -1.82 11.63
N SER A 32 2.78 -0.98 10.60
CA SER A 32 3.80 -1.23 9.57
C SER A 32 5.16 -1.51 10.19
N ASN A 33 5.79 -2.59 9.77
CA ASN A 33 7.03 -3.19 10.28
C ASN A 33 6.90 -4.00 11.60
N HIS A 34 5.66 -4.25 12.09
CA HIS A 34 5.36 -5.03 13.29
C HIS A 34 4.19 -5.98 13.04
N GLU A 35 4.19 -6.66 11.88
CA GLU A 35 3.12 -7.52 11.40
C GLU A 35 3.23 -8.98 11.88
N GLU A 36 4.19 -9.32 12.74
CA GLU A 36 4.51 -10.70 13.15
C GLU A 36 3.29 -11.48 13.65
N ARG A 37 2.41 -10.83 14.41
CA ARG A 37 1.21 -11.45 14.99
C ARG A 37 0.19 -11.81 13.91
N ARG A 38 -0.06 -10.91 12.96
CA ARG A 38 -0.96 -11.18 11.80
C ARG A 38 -0.35 -12.22 10.88
N ALA A 39 0.94 -12.13 10.57
CA ALA A 39 1.62 -13.09 9.72
C ALA A 39 1.55 -14.52 10.30
N ALA A 40 1.80 -14.68 11.61
CA ALA A 40 1.67 -15.96 12.29
C ALA A 40 0.23 -16.49 12.25
N PHE A 41 -0.76 -15.64 12.56
CA PHE A 41 -2.18 -15.99 12.52
C PHE A 41 -2.58 -16.48 11.11
N VAL A 42 -2.24 -15.75 10.07
CA VAL A 42 -2.61 -16.07 8.68
C VAL A 42 -1.94 -17.38 8.22
N ARG A 43 -0.65 -17.57 8.49
CA ARG A 43 0.05 -18.83 8.18
C ARG A 43 -0.63 -20.02 8.86
N ASP A 44 -0.91 -19.90 10.15
CA ASP A 44 -1.49 -21.00 10.94
C ASP A 44 -2.92 -21.29 10.48
N TRP A 45 -3.69 -20.25 10.17
CA TRP A 45 -5.05 -20.39 9.64
C TRP A 45 -5.02 -21.11 8.28
N LEU A 46 -4.19 -20.69 7.32
CA LEU A 46 -4.05 -21.33 6.00
C LEU A 46 -3.63 -22.79 6.13
N THR A 47 -2.68 -23.07 7.01
CA THR A 47 -2.21 -24.43 7.28
C THR A 47 -3.34 -25.31 7.82
N ALA A 48 -4.17 -24.78 8.72
CA ALA A 48 -5.35 -25.46 9.24
C ALA A 48 -6.43 -25.71 8.18
N GLN A 49 -6.51 -24.86 7.13
CA GLN A 49 -7.38 -25.09 5.97
C GLN A 49 -6.84 -26.12 4.96
N GLY A 50 -5.64 -26.67 5.20
CA GLY A 50 -5.01 -27.68 4.33
C GLY A 50 -4.05 -27.12 3.28
N ALA A 51 -3.76 -25.82 3.30
CA ALA A 51 -2.78 -25.23 2.38
C ALA A 51 -1.38 -25.79 2.63
N GLN A 52 -0.73 -26.29 1.57
CA GLN A 52 0.61 -26.88 1.62
C GLN A 52 1.65 -25.86 1.16
N GLY A 53 2.83 -25.88 1.79
CA GLY A 53 3.95 -25.01 1.39
C GLY A 53 3.78 -23.53 1.77
N VAL A 54 2.85 -23.19 2.65
CA VAL A 54 2.72 -21.83 3.19
C VAL A 54 3.91 -21.51 4.09
N TYR A 55 4.50 -20.33 3.89
CA TYR A 55 5.62 -19.86 4.71
C TYR A 55 5.58 -18.36 4.93
N ILE A 56 6.29 -17.89 5.94
CA ILE A 56 6.55 -16.46 6.20
C ILE A 56 7.98 -16.17 5.76
N ASP A 57 8.19 -15.14 4.94
CA ASP A 57 9.51 -14.68 4.53
C ASP A 57 10.15 -13.69 5.54
N GLU A 58 11.38 -13.25 5.25
CA GLU A 58 12.13 -12.35 6.13
C GLU A 58 11.47 -10.96 6.28
N THR A 59 10.58 -10.59 5.37
CA THR A 59 9.84 -9.32 5.40
C THR A 59 8.45 -9.44 6.01
N LEU A 60 8.10 -10.61 6.56
CA LEU A 60 6.82 -10.94 7.18
C LEU A 60 5.67 -11.14 6.17
N ASN A 61 5.96 -11.35 4.89
CA ASN A 61 4.94 -11.79 3.95
C ASN A 61 4.53 -13.23 4.26
N VAL A 62 3.22 -13.50 4.26
CA VAL A 62 2.71 -14.88 4.24
C VAL A 62 2.46 -15.29 2.81
N ILE A 63 3.19 -16.28 2.34
CA ILE A 63 3.21 -16.69 0.94
C ILE A 63 2.65 -18.11 0.80
N TYR A 64 1.63 -18.26 -0.04
CA TYR A 64 1.08 -19.55 -0.45
C TYR A 64 1.31 -19.77 -1.94
N PRO A 65 2.34 -20.53 -2.33
CA PRO A 65 2.64 -20.84 -3.72
C PRO A 65 1.80 -22.02 -4.22
N ILE A 66 1.19 -21.89 -5.40
CA ILE A 66 0.43 -22.94 -6.06
C ILE A 66 1.08 -23.18 -7.42
N ALA A 67 1.64 -24.36 -7.65
CA ALA A 67 2.37 -24.73 -8.87
C ALA A 67 3.51 -23.77 -9.26
N CYS A 68 4.24 -23.23 -8.27
CA CYS A 68 5.33 -22.27 -8.49
C CYS A 68 6.73 -22.89 -8.54
N ASP A 69 6.87 -24.21 -8.46
CA ASP A 69 8.18 -24.92 -8.32
C ASP A 69 9.03 -24.92 -9.59
N GLY A 70 8.43 -24.68 -10.77
CA GLY A 70 9.14 -24.63 -12.07
C GLY A 70 9.61 -23.23 -12.45
N ASP A 71 10.14 -23.10 -13.68
CA ASP A 71 10.56 -21.81 -14.27
C ASP A 71 9.43 -21.10 -15.05
N GLY A 72 8.22 -21.64 -15.01
CA GLY A 72 7.05 -21.11 -15.71
C GLY A 72 6.61 -19.72 -15.19
N PRO A 73 5.74 -19.03 -15.94
CA PRO A 73 5.23 -17.72 -15.53
C PRO A 73 4.41 -17.83 -14.25
N ILE A 74 4.36 -16.74 -13.50
CA ILE A 74 3.62 -16.62 -12.23
C ILE A 74 2.63 -15.47 -12.33
N THR A 75 1.42 -15.68 -11.81
CA THR A 75 0.48 -14.60 -11.48
C THR A 75 0.50 -14.36 -9.98
N VAL A 76 0.64 -13.10 -9.56
CA VAL A 76 0.64 -12.72 -8.13
C VAL A 76 -0.69 -12.08 -7.77
N TYR A 77 -1.28 -12.57 -6.68
CA TYR A 77 -2.41 -11.94 -5.99
C TYR A 77 -1.97 -11.57 -4.58
N MET A 78 -2.18 -10.31 -4.21
CA MET A 78 -1.67 -9.74 -2.97
C MET A 78 -2.76 -8.95 -2.25
N ALA A 79 -2.66 -8.87 -0.92
CA ALA A 79 -3.41 -7.97 -0.04
C ALA A 79 -2.55 -7.69 1.19
N HIS A 80 -2.55 -6.46 1.71
CA HIS A 80 -1.63 -6.15 2.80
C HIS A 80 -2.20 -6.41 4.18
N SER A 81 -1.30 -6.66 5.13
CA SER A 81 -1.64 -6.99 6.51
C SER A 81 -1.41 -5.86 7.49
N ASP A 82 -0.59 -4.87 7.13
CA ASP A 82 -0.30 -3.77 8.03
C ASP A 82 -1.39 -2.69 8.04
N VAL A 83 -1.39 -1.88 9.08
CA VAL A 83 -2.30 -0.75 9.26
C VAL A 83 -1.51 0.50 9.64
N VAL A 84 -2.02 1.69 9.30
CA VAL A 84 -1.36 2.99 9.60
C VAL A 84 -1.28 3.32 11.09
N PHE A 85 -2.01 2.62 11.94
CA PHE A 85 -2.13 2.92 13.36
C PHE A 85 -0.99 2.25 14.16
N PRO A 86 -0.36 2.98 15.10
CA PRO A 86 0.77 2.46 15.87
C PRO A 86 0.38 1.60 17.08
N ASP A 87 -0.87 1.14 17.13
CA ASP A 87 -1.41 0.37 18.26
C ASP A 87 -0.78 -1.02 18.33
N GLU A 88 -0.30 -1.39 19.51
CA GLU A 88 0.23 -2.72 19.82
C GLU A 88 -0.78 -3.59 20.59
N GLU A 89 -1.84 -2.99 21.09
CA GLU A 89 -2.96 -3.63 21.80
C GLU A 89 -4.09 -3.96 20.84
N THR A 90 -5.01 -4.82 21.29
CA THR A 90 -6.21 -5.21 20.51
C THR A 90 -6.97 -3.98 20.01
N LEU A 91 -7.16 -3.91 18.69
CA LEU A 91 -7.85 -2.79 18.07
C LEU A 91 -9.35 -2.76 18.44
N PRO A 92 -9.90 -1.58 18.71
CA PRO A 92 -11.30 -1.45 19.08
C PRO A 92 -12.20 -1.79 17.89
N LEU A 93 -13.11 -2.75 18.08
CA LEU A 93 -14.05 -3.17 17.06
C LEU A 93 -15.49 -2.99 17.56
N ARG A 94 -16.36 -2.45 16.72
CA ARG A 94 -17.80 -2.40 16.95
C ARG A 94 -18.56 -2.78 15.69
N VAL A 95 -19.72 -3.38 15.87
CA VAL A 95 -20.65 -3.69 14.77
C VAL A 95 -21.93 -2.91 15.04
N GLU A 96 -22.30 -2.04 14.12
CA GLU A 96 -23.42 -1.13 14.24
C GLU A 96 -23.98 -0.80 12.84
N ASP A 97 -25.31 -0.74 12.73
CA ASP A 97 -26.01 -0.32 11.51
C ASP A 97 -25.54 -1.01 10.21
N GLY A 98 -25.28 -2.32 10.28
CA GLY A 98 -24.82 -3.10 9.11
C GLY A 98 -23.37 -2.87 8.72
N ARG A 99 -22.57 -2.27 9.60
CA ARG A 99 -21.16 -1.96 9.40
C ARG A 99 -20.29 -2.55 10.48
N ILE A 100 -19.07 -2.91 10.10
CA ILE A 100 -18.00 -3.29 11.01
C ILE A 100 -17.03 -2.09 11.05
N TYR A 101 -16.86 -1.51 12.22
CA TYR A 101 -15.91 -0.44 12.48
C TYR A 101 -14.69 -0.99 13.20
N CYS A 102 -13.52 -0.81 12.62
CA CYS A 102 -12.22 -1.09 13.25
C CYS A 102 -11.15 -0.39 12.43
N PRO A 103 -10.11 0.20 13.04
CA PRO A 103 -8.98 0.74 12.30
C PRO A 103 -8.33 -0.30 11.38
N GLY A 104 -8.22 -0.01 10.07
CA GLY A 104 -7.65 -0.93 9.07
C GLY A 104 -8.57 -2.10 8.67
N VAL A 105 -9.88 -2.02 8.97
CA VAL A 105 -10.83 -3.09 8.62
C VAL A 105 -11.10 -3.16 7.12
N GLY A 106 -11.13 -2.01 6.43
CA GLY A 106 -11.34 -1.91 4.99
C GLY A 106 -10.03 -1.80 4.23
N ASP A 107 -9.07 -1.14 4.84
CA ASP A 107 -7.72 -0.91 4.34
C ASP A 107 -6.70 -1.60 5.27
N ASP A 108 -6.40 -2.90 5.09
CA ASP A 108 -6.77 -3.74 3.97
C ASP A 108 -7.36 -5.10 4.43
N THR A 109 -7.75 -5.22 5.73
CA THR A 109 -8.09 -6.51 6.35
C THR A 109 -9.21 -7.25 5.62
N ALA A 110 -10.25 -6.55 5.14
CA ALA A 110 -11.37 -7.20 4.46
C ALA A 110 -10.97 -7.75 3.08
N ASN A 111 -10.10 -7.07 2.36
CA ASN A 111 -9.52 -7.54 1.10
C ASN A 111 -8.61 -8.76 1.35
N ALA A 112 -7.80 -8.73 2.41
CA ALA A 112 -7.01 -9.89 2.82
C ALA A 112 -7.88 -11.12 3.12
N VAL A 113 -9.02 -10.93 3.81
CA VAL A 113 -9.99 -12.01 4.07
C VAL A 113 -10.61 -12.55 2.78
N ALA A 114 -10.90 -11.70 1.80
CA ALA A 114 -11.39 -12.15 0.51
C ALA A 114 -10.36 -13.05 -0.19
N LEU A 115 -9.08 -12.64 -0.21
CA LEU A 115 -7.97 -13.44 -0.74
C LEU A 115 -7.80 -14.77 0.01
N LEU A 116 -7.84 -14.74 1.36
CA LEU A 116 -7.71 -15.92 2.21
C LEU A 116 -8.85 -16.92 1.98
N THR A 117 -10.09 -16.46 1.74
CA THR A 117 -11.21 -17.34 1.46
C THR A 117 -11.04 -18.10 0.14
N VAL A 118 -10.50 -17.44 -0.89
CA VAL A 118 -10.12 -18.14 -2.14
C VAL A 118 -8.95 -19.10 -1.90
N ALA A 119 -7.95 -18.72 -1.13
CA ALA A 119 -6.82 -19.58 -0.77
C ALA A 119 -7.29 -20.88 -0.08
N LYS A 120 -8.25 -20.77 0.85
CA LYS A 120 -8.91 -21.91 1.49
C LYS A 120 -9.59 -22.83 0.46
N TYR A 121 -10.40 -22.24 -0.45
CA TYR A 121 -11.07 -23.00 -1.49
C TYR A 121 -10.08 -23.82 -2.33
N LEU A 122 -8.98 -23.18 -2.78
CA LEU A 122 -7.94 -23.83 -3.57
C LEU A 122 -7.21 -24.93 -2.79
N ALA A 123 -6.92 -24.69 -1.50
CA ALA A 123 -6.29 -25.70 -0.64
C ALA A 123 -7.18 -26.94 -0.46
N GLN A 124 -8.49 -26.76 -0.29
CA GLN A 124 -9.45 -27.84 -0.07
C GLN A 124 -9.81 -28.62 -1.34
N THR A 125 -9.85 -27.95 -2.49
CA THR A 125 -10.18 -28.59 -3.76
C THR A 125 -8.97 -29.20 -4.47
N GLY A 126 -7.76 -28.75 -4.13
CA GLY A 126 -6.54 -29.20 -4.80
C GLY A 126 -6.45 -28.76 -6.27
N LEU A 127 -7.22 -27.73 -6.67
CA LEU A 127 -7.14 -27.17 -8.01
C LEU A 127 -5.74 -26.63 -8.30
N THR A 128 -5.28 -26.83 -9.53
CA THR A 128 -4.00 -26.33 -10.03
C THR A 128 -4.24 -25.39 -11.21
N PRO A 129 -3.42 -24.32 -11.37
CA PRO A 129 -3.54 -23.41 -12.50
C PRO A 129 -3.38 -24.14 -13.83
N ALA A 130 -4.15 -23.71 -14.84
CA ALA A 130 -4.09 -24.28 -16.19
C ALA A 130 -2.76 -23.95 -16.92
N ASP A 131 -2.12 -22.82 -16.55
CA ASP A 131 -0.85 -22.37 -17.13
C ASP A 131 -0.04 -21.57 -16.10
N GLY A 132 1.21 -22.02 -15.86
CA GLY A 132 2.11 -21.40 -14.91
C GLY A 132 1.74 -21.63 -13.43
N GLY A 133 2.19 -20.72 -12.54
CA GLY A 133 1.91 -20.75 -11.12
C GLY A 133 1.08 -19.55 -10.67
N VAL A 134 0.43 -19.71 -9.52
CA VAL A 134 -0.26 -18.62 -8.80
C VAL A 134 0.35 -18.45 -7.43
N LEU A 135 0.72 -17.22 -7.10
CA LEU A 135 1.27 -16.85 -5.80
C LEU A 135 0.23 -16.01 -5.05
N LEU A 136 -0.29 -16.53 -3.95
CA LEU A 136 -1.18 -15.80 -3.06
C LEU A 136 -0.37 -15.27 -1.89
N VAL A 137 -0.45 -13.95 -1.64
CA VAL A 137 0.42 -13.26 -0.67
C VAL A 137 -0.41 -12.36 0.22
N ILE A 138 -0.28 -12.54 1.54
CA ILE A 138 -0.65 -11.51 2.50
C ILE A 138 0.65 -10.80 2.87
N ASN A 139 0.84 -9.59 2.33
CA ASN A 139 2.10 -8.88 2.45
C ASN A 139 2.14 -7.91 3.64
N SER A 140 3.34 -7.45 3.92
CA SER A 140 3.66 -6.52 5.00
C SER A 140 4.14 -5.17 4.46
N GLY A 141 3.99 -4.11 5.26
CA GLY A 141 4.64 -2.82 5.01
C GLY A 141 4.19 -2.15 3.72
N GLU A 142 2.90 -2.24 3.36
CA GLU A 142 2.32 -1.42 2.30
C GLU A 142 2.24 0.02 2.75
N GLU A 143 1.78 0.24 3.96
CA GLU A 143 1.44 1.54 4.50
C GLU A 143 2.65 2.41 4.85
N GLY A 144 2.46 3.72 4.74
CA GLY A 144 3.32 4.74 5.33
C GLY A 144 4.82 4.51 5.17
N LEU A 145 5.48 4.28 6.31
CA LEU A 145 6.92 4.03 6.41
C LEU A 145 7.31 2.57 6.13
N GLY A 146 6.35 1.67 5.95
CA GLY A 146 6.58 0.31 5.43
C GLY A 146 7.14 0.32 4.01
N ASN A 147 6.79 1.36 3.23
CA ASN A 147 7.40 1.68 1.93
C ASN A 147 7.37 0.52 0.93
N LEU A 148 6.28 -0.27 0.92
CA LEU A 148 6.07 -1.42 0.05
C LEU A 148 7.11 -2.55 0.24
N LYS A 149 7.66 -2.71 1.45
CA LYS A 149 8.78 -3.66 1.71
C LYS A 149 8.41 -5.09 1.32
N GLY A 150 7.19 -5.52 1.64
CA GLY A 150 6.71 -6.86 1.34
C GLY A 150 6.57 -7.11 -0.16
N CYS A 151 5.94 -6.19 -0.88
CA CYS A 151 5.83 -6.27 -2.33
C CYS A 151 7.20 -6.24 -3.01
N ARG A 152 8.15 -5.40 -2.54
CA ARG A 152 9.53 -5.38 -3.05
C ARG A 152 10.20 -6.73 -2.91
N ALA A 153 10.12 -7.37 -1.73
CA ALA A 153 10.72 -8.68 -1.49
C ALA A 153 10.14 -9.77 -2.41
N VAL A 154 8.82 -9.79 -2.59
CA VAL A 154 8.16 -10.71 -3.53
C VAL A 154 8.64 -10.47 -4.96
N MET A 155 8.69 -9.21 -5.40
CA MET A 155 9.09 -8.87 -6.76
C MET A 155 10.60 -9.02 -6.97
N ASP A 156 11.45 -8.90 -5.95
CA ASP A 156 12.88 -9.20 -6.05
C ASP A 156 13.13 -10.70 -6.20
N ARG A 157 12.34 -11.53 -5.53
CA ARG A 157 12.45 -12.98 -5.60
C ARG A 157 11.83 -13.60 -6.85
N PHE A 158 10.65 -13.14 -7.24
CA PHE A 158 9.83 -13.78 -8.29
C PHE A 158 9.66 -12.93 -9.54
N GLY A 159 10.03 -11.63 -9.53
CA GLY A 159 9.68 -10.65 -10.55
C GLY A 159 10.08 -11.04 -11.97
N GLY A 160 11.19 -11.76 -12.16
CA GLY A 160 11.61 -12.27 -13.47
C GLY A 160 10.64 -13.30 -14.10
N ARG A 161 9.71 -13.83 -13.33
CA ARG A 161 8.69 -14.79 -13.75
C ARG A 161 7.26 -14.24 -13.70
N VAL A 162 7.06 -13.08 -13.05
CA VAL A 162 5.72 -12.50 -12.88
C VAL A 162 5.23 -11.94 -14.21
N ARG A 163 4.13 -12.51 -14.74
CA ARG A 163 3.49 -12.05 -15.96
C ARG A 163 2.41 -11.00 -15.73
N GLU A 164 1.73 -11.07 -14.59
CA GLU A 164 0.74 -10.08 -14.14
C GLU A 164 0.61 -10.07 -12.62
N PHE A 165 0.15 -8.95 -12.10
CA PHE A 165 0.06 -8.71 -10.66
C PHE A 165 -1.28 -8.05 -10.31
N VAL A 166 -1.93 -8.53 -9.27
CA VAL A 166 -3.16 -7.96 -8.73
C VAL A 166 -2.98 -7.77 -7.24
N THR A 167 -3.17 -6.55 -6.75
CA THR A 167 -3.39 -6.33 -5.31
C THR A 167 -4.87 -6.04 -5.06
N PHE A 168 -5.43 -6.71 -4.07
CA PHE A 168 -6.73 -6.35 -3.53
C PHE A 168 -6.48 -5.30 -2.45
N ASP A 169 -6.97 -4.07 -2.66
CA ASP A 169 -6.73 -2.95 -1.76
C ASP A 169 -7.74 -1.84 -2.02
N GLY A 170 -8.21 -1.21 -0.94
CA GLY A 170 -9.24 -0.18 -0.96
C GLY A 170 -10.65 -0.71 -1.23
N TYR A 171 -11.47 0.09 -1.92
CA TYR A 171 -12.89 -0.17 -2.10
C TYR A 171 -13.28 -0.44 -3.55
N ALA A 172 -14.38 -1.20 -3.76
CA ALA A 172 -14.81 -1.75 -5.05
C ALA A 172 -15.16 -0.71 -6.14
N GLU A 173 -15.35 0.56 -5.82
CA GLU A 173 -15.73 1.61 -6.77
C GLU A 173 -14.61 2.07 -7.70
N GLY A 174 -13.37 1.65 -7.45
CA GLY A 174 -12.22 2.12 -8.22
C GLY A 174 -11.16 1.08 -8.49
N ILE A 175 -10.50 1.22 -9.65
CA ILE A 175 -9.32 0.43 -10.00
C ILE A 175 -8.14 1.40 -10.17
N ALA A 176 -7.07 1.21 -9.37
CA ALA A 176 -5.82 1.89 -9.62
C ALA A 176 -4.99 1.04 -10.60
N HIS A 177 -4.67 1.64 -11.76
CA HIS A 177 -3.95 0.99 -12.84
C HIS A 177 -2.69 1.75 -13.29
N ARG A 178 -2.43 2.89 -12.66
CA ARG A 178 -1.23 3.72 -12.88
C ARG A 178 -0.61 4.06 -11.54
N ALA A 179 0.70 3.91 -11.44
CA ALA A 179 1.44 4.16 -10.21
C ALA A 179 1.72 5.65 -10.01
N VAL A 180 1.35 6.16 -8.82
CA VAL A 180 1.80 7.47 -8.36
C VAL A 180 3.05 7.26 -7.50
N GLY A 181 4.19 7.67 -8.05
CA GLY A 181 5.46 7.64 -7.32
C GLY A 181 5.55 8.76 -6.29
N SER A 182 6.41 8.58 -5.31
CA SER A 182 6.65 9.58 -4.25
C SER A 182 8.06 9.50 -3.68
N ARG A 183 8.55 10.63 -3.17
CA ARG A 183 9.71 10.69 -2.30
C ARG A 183 9.37 11.47 -1.04
N ARG A 184 9.79 10.95 0.10
CA ARG A 184 9.52 11.50 1.43
C ARG A 184 10.82 11.72 2.16
N TYR A 185 11.02 12.92 2.67
CA TYR A 185 12.27 13.33 3.33
C TYR A 185 11.99 13.92 4.71
N ARG A 186 12.89 13.63 5.66
CA ARG A 186 13.15 14.48 6.81
C ARG A 186 14.29 15.41 6.46
N VAL A 187 14.10 16.70 6.72
CA VAL A 187 15.13 17.72 6.56
C VAL A 187 15.33 18.42 7.89
N GLU A 188 16.57 18.39 8.38
CA GLU A 188 16.96 18.93 9.67
C GLU A 188 17.96 20.05 9.44
N ILE A 189 17.81 21.14 10.18
CA ILE A 189 18.74 22.27 10.19
C ILE A 189 19.30 22.46 11.59
N ASP A 190 20.62 22.47 11.67
CA ASP A 190 21.38 22.73 12.90
C ASP A 190 22.22 23.99 12.77
N THR A 191 22.22 24.80 13.83
CA THR A 191 22.95 26.06 13.93
C THR A 191 23.56 26.23 15.30
N GLU A 192 24.28 27.37 15.56
CA GLU A 192 24.91 27.66 16.85
C GLU A 192 23.90 27.90 17.97
N GLY A 193 22.73 28.50 17.61
CA GLY A 193 21.75 28.91 18.61
C GLY A 193 22.25 29.90 19.63
N GLY A 194 21.59 29.96 20.78
CA GLY A 194 22.03 30.76 21.93
C GLY A 194 20.97 31.67 22.54
N HIS A 195 21.35 32.46 23.54
CA HIS A 195 20.46 33.43 24.19
C HIS A 195 20.11 34.57 23.22
N SER A 196 18.82 34.84 22.97
CA SER A 196 18.36 35.78 21.93
C SER A 196 18.93 37.19 22.02
N TRP A 197 19.20 37.71 23.26
CA TRP A 197 19.83 38.98 23.46
C TRP A 197 21.37 38.88 23.46
N GLY A 198 21.94 37.98 24.27
CA GLY A 198 23.39 37.91 24.48
C GLY A 198 24.17 37.30 23.30
N LYS A 199 23.51 36.58 22.41
CA LYS A 199 24.09 35.96 21.22
C LYS A 199 23.39 36.42 19.91
N PHE A 200 22.83 37.64 19.95
CA PHE A 200 22.20 38.24 18.77
C PHE A 200 23.22 38.27 17.60
N GLY A 201 22.76 37.78 16.44
CA GLY A 201 23.62 37.60 15.25
C GLY A 201 24.01 36.14 14.98
N ASN A 202 23.85 35.22 15.97
CA ASN A 202 23.94 33.79 15.69
C ASN A 202 22.80 33.34 14.75
N ARG A 203 23.07 32.27 14.04
CA ARG A 203 22.08 31.69 13.08
C ARG A 203 20.95 31.01 13.84
N ASN A 204 19.73 31.15 13.31
CA ASN A 204 18.52 30.59 13.88
C ASN A 204 17.98 29.47 12.96
N ALA A 205 17.95 28.24 13.44
CA ALA A 205 17.54 27.07 12.65
C ALA A 205 16.10 27.20 12.13
N ILE A 206 15.16 27.74 12.93
CA ILE A 206 13.77 27.96 12.50
C ILE A 206 13.72 28.95 11.33
N ALA A 207 14.47 30.05 11.40
CA ALA A 207 14.47 31.07 10.33
C ALA A 207 15.03 30.49 9.02
N TYR A 208 16.08 29.67 9.09
CA TYR A 208 16.63 29.03 7.90
C TYR A 208 15.73 27.93 7.35
N LEU A 209 15.06 27.16 8.21
CA LEU A 209 14.09 26.15 7.76
C LEU A 209 12.89 26.81 7.10
N ALA A 210 12.35 27.89 7.66
CA ALA A 210 11.26 28.65 7.04
C ALA A 210 11.66 29.20 5.66
N SER A 211 12.87 29.73 5.54
CA SER A 211 13.41 30.22 4.26
C SER A 211 13.63 29.10 3.24
N LEU A 212 14.06 27.90 3.69
CA LEU A 212 14.17 26.73 2.83
C LEU A 212 12.78 26.27 2.34
N ILE A 213 11.78 26.26 3.21
CA ILE A 213 10.40 25.93 2.83
C ILE A 213 9.90 26.91 1.76
N ASP A 214 10.08 28.20 1.96
CA ASP A 214 9.72 29.23 0.97
C ASP A 214 10.42 28.96 -0.38
N THR A 215 11.72 28.62 -0.34
CA THR A 215 12.48 28.25 -1.54
C THR A 215 11.91 27.01 -2.23
N LEU A 216 11.57 25.95 -1.49
CA LEU A 216 10.97 24.73 -2.04
C LEU A 216 9.62 25.01 -2.73
N TYR A 217 8.83 25.94 -2.17
CA TYR A 217 7.54 26.31 -2.71
C TYR A 217 7.62 27.24 -3.94
N THR A 218 8.81 27.65 -4.36
CA THR A 218 9.02 28.32 -5.64
C THR A 218 9.06 27.38 -6.84
N VAL A 219 9.01 26.06 -6.62
CA VAL A 219 9.05 25.06 -7.67
C VAL A 219 7.96 25.30 -8.72
N LYS A 220 8.36 25.31 -9.98
CA LYS A 220 7.41 25.30 -11.09
C LYS A 220 7.04 23.86 -11.38
N VAL A 221 5.85 23.47 -10.96
CA VAL A 221 5.32 22.12 -11.18
C VAL A 221 5.23 21.82 -12.67
N PRO A 222 5.79 20.70 -13.16
CA PRO A 222 5.71 20.33 -14.57
C PRO A 222 4.27 20.13 -15.06
N GLU A 223 4.02 20.46 -16.32
CA GLU A 223 2.73 20.27 -16.99
C GLU A 223 2.63 18.85 -17.61
N GLY A 224 1.41 18.37 -17.89
CA GLY A 224 1.17 17.11 -18.61
C GLY A 224 1.08 15.88 -17.71
N GLY A 225 0.71 16.05 -16.44
CA GLY A 225 0.47 15.00 -15.46
C GLY A 225 0.06 15.62 -14.14
N ARG A 226 -0.11 14.79 -13.12
CA ARG A 226 -0.39 15.29 -11.77
C ARG A 226 0.85 15.17 -10.90
N THR A 227 1.40 16.32 -10.49
CA THR A 227 2.51 16.42 -9.55
C THR A 227 2.10 17.28 -8.36
N THR A 228 2.42 16.82 -7.16
CA THR A 228 2.10 17.50 -5.91
C THR A 228 3.31 17.51 -4.98
N TYR A 229 3.34 18.43 -4.05
CA TYR A 229 4.34 18.49 -2.99
C TYR A 229 3.73 19.06 -1.72
N ASN A 230 4.32 18.73 -0.57
CA ASN A 230 3.80 19.18 0.71
C ASN A 230 4.88 19.16 1.80
N VAL A 231 4.89 20.18 2.65
CA VAL A 231 5.51 20.11 3.98
C VAL A 231 4.43 19.73 4.97
N GLY A 232 4.46 18.48 5.44
CA GLY A 232 3.41 17.92 6.30
C GLY A 232 3.58 18.26 7.77
N THR A 233 4.84 18.39 8.22
CA THR A 233 5.17 18.76 9.61
C THR A 233 6.35 19.71 9.64
N ILE A 234 6.40 20.54 10.70
CA ILE A 234 7.54 21.38 11.06
C ILE A 234 7.64 21.41 12.57
N SER A 235 8.86 21.32 13.09
CA SER A 235 9.15 21.48 14.52
C SER A 235 10.50 22.18 14.74
N GLY A 236 10.72 22.74 15.92
CA GLY A 236 12.01 23.34 16.27
C GLY A 236 11.97 24.35 17.41
N GLY A 237 13.17 24.69 17.91
CA GLY A 237 13.35 25.63 19.00
C GLY A 237 12.95 25.06 20.38
N THR A 238 13.19 25.85 21.45
CA THR A 238 12.94 25.45 22.87
C THR A 238 12.17 26.50 23.65
N SER A 239 12.45 27.79 23.44
CA SER A 239 11.79 28.88 24.15
C SER A 239 11.88 30.20 23.39
N VAL A 240 11.02 31.17 23.72
CA VAL A 240 10.94 32.47 23.05
C VAL A 240 12.21 33.30 23.11
N ASN A 241 13.04 33.14 24.18
CA ASN A 241 14.29 33.88 24.38
C ASN A 241 15.55 33.07 23.99
N THR A 242 15.38 31.99 23.23
CA THR A 242 16.46 31.16 22.68
C THR A 242 16.48 31.24 21.16
N ILE A 243 17.64 31.54 20.56
CA ILE A 243 17.89 31.36 19.13
C ILE A 243 17.88 29.85 18.89
N ALA A 244 17.00 29.36 18.04
CA ALA A 244 16.83 27.94 17.81
C ALA A 244 18.10 27.31 17.23
N GLN A 245 18.60 26.26 17.88
CA GLN A 245 19.75 25.46 17.40
C GLN A 245 19.33 24.41 16.40
N HIS A 246 18.12 23.86 16.55
CA HIS A 246 17.60 22.78 15.75
C HIS A 246 16.18 23.11 15.28
N ALA A 247 15.89 22.73 14.02
CA ALA A 247 14.54 22.68 13.46
C ALA A 247 14.48 21.61 12.37
N GLU A 248 13.32 20.97 12.23
CA GLU A 248 13.09 19.91 11.23
C GLU A 248 11.75 20.06 10.53
N MET A 249 11.66 19.46 9.32
CA MET A 249 10.41 19.29 8.59
C MET A 249 10.33 17.90 7.98
N LEU A 250 9.10 17.45 7.74
CA LEU A 250 8.81 16.35 6.83
C LEU A 250 8.26 16.91 5.52
N TYR A 251 8.91 16.56 4.42
CA TYR A 251 8.60 17.02 3.08
C TYR A 251 8.36 15.85 2.15
N GLU A 252 7.32 15.92 1.31
CA GLU A 252 7.08 14.96 0.25
C GLU A 252 6.79 15.63 -1.09
N PHE A 253 7.07 14.92 -2.16
CA PHE A 253 6.50 15.19 -3.48
C PHE A 253 6.07 13.89 -4.14
N ARG A 254 5.04 14.00 -4.98
CA ARG A 254 4.42 12.87 -5.69
C ARG A 254 4.20 13.23 -7.14
N SER A 255 4.26 12.22 -8.03
CA SER A 255 3.86 12.37 -9.43
C SER A 255 3.41 11.04 -10.02
N ASP A 256 2.53 11.11 -11.01
CA ASP A 256 2.19 9.97 -11.88
C ASP A 256 3.13 9.86 -13.10
N THR A 257 4.16 10.68 -13.17
CA THR A 257 5.11 10.77 -14.30
C THR A 257 6.56 10.72 -13.79
N PRO A 258 7.38 9.73 -14.20
CA PRO A 258 8.76 9.59 -13.71
C PRO A 258 9.62 10.84 -13.90
N ALA A 259 9.60 11.44 -15.10
CA ALA A 259 10.38 12.64 -15.40
C ALA A 259 10.02 13.86 -14.54
N HIS A 260 8.77 13.89 -14.03
CA HIS A 260 8.33 14.93 -13.11
C HIS A 260 8.90 14.71 -11.71
N LEU A 261 8.94 13.45 -11.22
CA LEU A 261 9.63 13.13 -9.96
C LEU A 261 11.08 13.56 -10.01
N ASP A 262 11.80 13.27 -11.10
CA ASP A 262 13.20 13.67 -11.28
C ASP A 262 13.35 15.20 -11.30
N THR A 263 12.37 15.91 -11.85
CA THR A 263 12.39 17.38 -11.85
C THR A 263 12.18 17.93 -10.43
N MET A 264 11.25 17.38 -9.68
CA MET A 264 11.02 17.76 -8.28
C MET A 264 12.24 17.47 -7.42
N GLU A 265 12.89 16.33 -7.63
CA GLU A 265 14.10 15.96 -6.89
C GLU A 265 15.28 16.87 -7.20
N ARG A 266 15.49 17.22 -8.47
CA ARG A 266 16.54 18.20 -8.83
C ARG A 266 16.31 19.55 -8.17
N HIS A 267 15.06 20.04 -8.12
CA HIS A 267 14.72 21.28 -7.43
C HIS A 267 14.99 21.18 -5.93
N PHE A 268 14.55 20.07 -5.30
CA PHE A 268 14.81 19.80 -3.90
C PHE A 268 16.30 19.80 -3.58
N ASN A 269 17.10 19.03 -4.31
CA ASN A 269 18.54 18.94 -4.10
C ASN A 269 19.25 20.28 -4.31
N ALA A 270 18.86 21.05 -5.34
CA ALA A 270 19.42 22.38 -5.58
C ALA A 270 19.10 23.36 -4.43
N ALA A 271 17.88 23.32 -3.87
CA ALA A 271 17.53 24.12 -2.71
C ALA A 271 18.37 23.71 -1.49
N ILE A 272 18.50 22.43 -1.18
CA ILE A 272 19.32 21.92 -0.08
C ILE A 272 20.78 22.38 -0.23
N ASP A 273 21.36 22.18 -1.40
CA ASP A 273 22.76 22.53 -1.65
C ASP A 273 23.01 24.05 -1.55
N PHE A 274 22.05 24.89 -1.98
CA PHE A 274 22.15 26.33 -1.78
C PHE A 274 22.28 26.71 -0.32
N TYR A 275 21.53 26.10 0.61
CA TYR A 275 21.66 26.37 2.06
C TYR A 275 22.96 25.80 2.61
N ARG A 276 23.45 24.67 2.16
CA ARG A 276 24.75 24.12 2.51
C ARG A 276 25.91 25.04 2.12
N THR A 277 25.84 25.68 0.93
CA THR A 277 26.86 26.65 0.50
C THR A 277 26.91 27.90 1.37
N LYS A 278 25.82 28.23 2.08
CA LYS A 278 25.80 29.31 3.10
C LYS A 278 26.40 28.89 4.45
N GLY A 279 26.96 27.68 4.54
CA GLY A 279 27.53 27.15 5.77
C GLY A 279 26.46 26.71 6.79
N ILE A 280 25.23 26.44 6.36
CA ILE A 280 24.16 25.91 7.22
C ILE A 280 24.29 24.39 7.26
N GLY A 281 24.22 23.82 8.48
CA GLY A 281 24.13 22.38 8.67
C GLY A 281 22.75 21.88 8.23
N VAL A 282 22.68 21.22 7.07
CA VAL A 282 21.44 20.63 6.55
C VAL A 282 21.63 19.13 6.40
N THR A 283 20.91 18.37 7.22
CA THR A 283 20.83 16.91 7.15
C THR A 283 19.56 16.52 6.41
N VAL A 284 19.65 15.59 5.47
CA VAL A 284 18.53 15.06 4.70
C VAL A 284 18.49 13.55 4.87
N THR A 285 17.36 13.03 5.33
CA THR A 285 17.12 11.60 5.46
C THR A 285 15.96 11.21 4.54
N LEU A 286 16.19 10.27 3.62
CA LEU A 286 15.12 9.67 2.82
C LEU A 286 14.31 8.72 3.73
N LEU A 287 13.03 9.02 3.93
CA LEU A 287 12.11 8.21 4.74
C LEU A 287 11.38 7.15 3.93
N GLY A 288 11.18 7.39 2.64
CA GLY A 288 10.51 6.46 1.77
C GLY A 288 10.51 6.91 0.33
N GLU A 289 10.53 5.93 -0.56
CA GLU A 289 10.49 6.11 -2.00
C GLU A 289 9.55 5.08 -2.62
N ARG A 290 8.56 5.54 -3.38
CA ARG A 290 7.71 4.69 -4.21
C ARG A 290 7.95 5.05 -5.68
N PRO A 291 8.23 4.08 -6.57
CA PRO A 291 8.48 4.38 -7.98
C PRO A 291 7.19 4.71 -8.73
N CYS A 292 7.30 5.42 -9.85
CA CYS A 292 6.26 5.48 -10.88
C CYS A 292 6.27 4.21 -11.74
N GLY A 293 5.20 3.99 -12.51
CA GLY A 293 5.21 3.02 -13.60
C GLY A 293 6.13 3.45 -14.75
N ILE A 294 6.58 2.45 -15.52
CA ILE A 294 7.29 2.65 -16.80
C ILE A 294 6.42 2.12 -17.94
N GLU A 295 6.95 2.06 -19.15
CA GLU A 295 6.28 1.43 -20.30
C GLU A 295 6.00 -0.05 -20.03
N ILE A 296 4.76 -0.49 -20.31
CA ILE A 296 4.27 -1.85 -20.10
C ILE A 296 3.58 -2.36 -21.39
N ASP A 297 3.36 -3.67 -21.48
CA ASP A 297 2.53 -4.23 -22.53
C ASP A 297 1.08 -3.73 -22.37
N GLU A 298 0.68 -2.81 -23.26
CA GLU A 298 -0.63 -2.14 -23.20
C GLU A 298 -1.79 -3.12 -23.46
N GLU A 299 -1.61 -4.15 -24.30
CA GLU A 299 -2.64 -5.14 -24.58
C GLU A 299 -2.89 -6.01 -23.34
N ALA A 300 -1.83 -6.55 -22.76
CA ALA A 300 -1.91 -7.36 -21.54
C ALA A 300 -2.47 -6.54 -20.36
N HIS A 301 -2.04 -5.30 -20.20
CA HIS A 301 -2.50 -4.43 -19.12
C HIS A 301 -3.98 -4.05 -19.31
N SER A 302 -4.41 -3.70 -20.51
CA SER A 302 -5.82 -3.40 -20.81
C SER A 302 -6.72 -4.60 -20.58
N ALA A 303 -6.25 -5.81 -20.93
CA ALA A 303 -6.99 -7.06 -20.69
C ALA A 303 -7.15 -7.31 -19.16
N LEU A 304 -6.10 -7.06 -18.37
CA LEU A 304 -6.14 -7.19 -16.90
C LEU A 304 -7.12 -6.18 -16.28
N ILE A 305 -7.09 -4.90 -16.72
CA ILE A 305 -8.03 -3.87 -16.28
C ILE A 305 -9.47 -4.27 -16.61
N ALA A 306 -9.73 -4.73 -17.83
CA ALA A 306 -11.05 -5.15 -18.28
C ALA A 306 -11.58 -6.33 -17.44
N ARG A 307 -10.71 -7.30 -17.11
CA ARG A 307 -11.05 -8.44 -16.26
C ARG A 307 -11.43 -8.00 -14.85
N ALA A 308 -10.66 -7.09 -14.25
CA ALA A 308 -10.97 -6.54 -12.93
C ALA A 308 -12.29 -5.75 -12.94
N ALA A 309 -12.51 -4.90 -13.93
CA ALA A 309 -13.76 -4.15 -14.10
C ALA A 309 -14.97 -5.08 -14.27
N GLU A 310 -14.83 -6.15 -15.07
CA GLU A 310 -15.90 -7.15 -15.25
C GLU A 310 -16.19 -7.91 -13.96
N ALA A 311 -15.17 -8.26 -13.16
CA ALA A 311 -15.39 -8.91 -11.87
C ALA A 311 -16.22 -8.03 -10.93
N VAL A 312 -15.88 -6.74 -10.81
CA VAL A 312 -16.65 -5.79 -9.99
C VAL A 312 -18.07 -5.62 -10.54
N ARG A 313 -18.21 -5.45 -11.85
CA ARG A 313 -19.54 -5.31 -12.48
C ARG A 313 -20.42 -6.53 -12.27
N ALA A 314 -19.87 -7.72 -12.39
CA ALA A 314 -20.62 -8.98 -12.24
C ALA A 314 -21.18 -9.18 -10.85
N HIS A 315 -20.48 -8.72 -9.80
CA HIS A 315 -20.86 -8.98 -8.41
C HIS A 315 -21.49 -7.77 -7.70
N TYR A 316 -21.15 -6.55 -8.12
CA TYR A 316 -21.71 -5.32 -7.54
C TYR A 316 -22.67 -4.58 -8.46
N GLY A 317 -22.70 -4.86 -9.75
CA GLY A 317 -23.43 -4.06 -10.74
C GLY A 317 -22.86 -2.65 -10.92
N LEU A 318 -21.61 -2.41 -10.50
CA LEU A 318 -20.96 -1.10 -10.53
C LEU A 318 -20.09 -0.94 -11.78
N GLU A 319 -20.08 0.27 -12.34
CA GLU A 319 -19.05 0.72 -13.28
C GLU A 319 -17.91 1.36 -12.48
N VAL A 320 -16.71 0.78 -12.58
CA VAL A 320 -15.55 1.23 -11.82
C VAL A 320 -14.92 2.48 -12.41
N LYS A 321 -14.33 3.30 -11.53
CA LYS A 321 -13.52 4.46 -11.92
C LYS A 321 -12.06 4.06 -12.04
N LEU A 322 -11.45 4.27 -13.21
CA LEU A 322 -10.02 4.09 -13.38
C LEU A 322 -9.27 5.28 -12.79
N ARG A 323 -8.23 5.01 -11.99
CA ARG A 323 -7.45 6.04 -11.29
C ARG A 323 -5.96 5.73 -11.27
N ALA A 324 -5.15 6.73 -11.01
CA ALA A 324 -3.79 6.56 -10.55
C ALA A 324 -3.79 6.45 -9.00
N GLY A 325 -2.92 5.63 -8.45
CA GLY A 325 -2.80 5.41 -7.01
C GLY A 325 -1.37 5.09 -6.60
N SER A 326 -1.11 5.12 -5.31
CA SER A 326 0.16 4.69 -4.73
C SER A 326 -0.13 3.48 -3.85
N THR A 327 0.12 2.29 -4.36
CA THR A 327 -0.22 0.98 -3.80
C THR A 327 0.93 0.01 -4.09
N ASP A 328 0.80 -1.24 -3.69
CA ASP A 328 1.75 -2.31 -4.06
C ASP A 328 1.97 -2.41 -5.58
N CYS A 329 1.00 -2.01 -6.41
CA CYS A 329 1.15 -1.95 -7.87
C CYS A 329 2.31 -1.06 -8.35
N ASN A 330 2.79 -0.13 -7.52
CA ASN A 330 3.95 0.71 -7.90
C ASN A 330 5.17 -0.14 -8.25
N ILE A 331 5.40 -1.24 -7.56
CA ILE A 331 6.59 -2.07 -7.76
C ILE A 331 6.52 -2.83 -9.09
N PRO A 332 5.50 -3.66 -9.39
CA PRO A 332 5.42 -4.34 -10.68
C PRO A 332 5.29 -3.36 -11.87
N LEU A 333 4.50 -2.29 -11.77
CA LEU A 333 4.40 -1.26 -12.82
C LEU A 333 5.74 -0.57 -13.09
N SER A 334 6.59 -0.38 -12.07
CA SER A 334 7.94 0.17 -12.26
C SER A 334 8.93 -0.80 -12.91
N ARG A 335 8.54 -2.07 -13.06
CA ARG A 335 9.32 -3.13 -13.73
C ARG A 335 8.73 -3.53 -15.08
N GLY A 336 7.74 -2.79 -15.57
CA GLY A 336 7.08 -3.06 -16.85
C GLY A 336 6.10 -4.24 -16.81
N ILE A 337 5.65 -4.65 -15.63
CA ILE A 337 4.74 -5.77 -15.43
C ILE A 337 3.30 -5.22 -15.30
N PRO A 338 2.32 -5.73 -16.10
CA PRO A 338 0.92 -5.39 -15.97
C PRO A 338 0.41 -5.60 -14.54
N ALA A 339 -0.16 -4.55 -13.92
CA ALA A 339 -0.65 -4.62 -12.56
C ALA A 339 -1.88 -3.76 -12.34
N VAL A 340 -2.80 -4.23 -11.49
CA VAL A 340 -3.98 -3.49 -11.03
C VAL A 340 -4.20 -3.64 -9.53
N CYS A 341 -4.67 -2.57 -8.91
CA CYS A 341 -5.21 -2.59 -7.56
C CYS A 341 -6.73 -2.47 -7.63
N VAL A 342 -7.43 -3.42 -7.04
CA VAL A 342 -8.90 -3.49 -7.06
C VAL A 342 -9.43 -3.84 -5.67
N GLY A 343 -10.35 -3.02 -5.15
CA GLY A 343 -11.02 -3.32 -3.88
C GLY A 343 -12.08 -4.41 -4.03
N ALA A 344 -12.18 -5.25 -3.03
CA ALA A 344 -13.17 -6.32 -2.97
C ALA A 344 -14.37 -5.98 -2.07
N VAL A 345 -14.36 -4.86 -1.33
CA VAL A 345 -15.43 -4.52 -0.37
C VAL A 345 -15.91 -3.08 -0.57
N ARG A 346 -17.03 -2.72 0.07
CA ARG A 346 -17.46 -1.34 0.22
C ARG A 346 -17.27 -0.89 1.66
N GLY A 347 -16.90 0.36 1.83
CA GLY A 347 -16.62 0.93 3.13
C GLY A 347 -16.21 2.39 3.03
N GLY A 348 -15.56 2.88 4.05
CA GLY A 348 -15.09 4.27 4.08
C GLY A 348 -14.30 4.59 5.34
N GLY A 349 -13.75 5.81 5.36
CA GLY A 349 -12.99 6.29 6.50
C GLY A 349 -11.58 5.72 6.62
N ALA A 350 -11.00 5.16 5.53
CA ALA A 350 -9.63 4.68 5.53
C ALA A 350 -8.66 5.68 6.17
N HIS A 351 -7.69 5.19 6.95
CA HIS A 351 -6.73 5.98 7.73
C HIS A 351 -7.36 6.83 8.85
N THR A 352 -8.59 6.51 9.27
CA THR A 352 -9.21 7.10 10.47
C THR A 352 -9.65 6.04 11.47
N ARG A 353 -9.85 6.44 12.72
CA ARG A 353 -10.38 5.55 13.76
C ARG A 353 -11.83 5.14 13.55
N GLU A 354 -12.54 5.82 12.63
CA GLU A 354 -13.92 5.58 12.24
C GLU A 354 -14.04 4.78 10.93
N GLU A 355 -12.97 4.14 10.53
CA GLU A 355 -12.96 3.28 9.35
C GLU A 355 -13.96 2.13 9.49
N TYR A 356 -14.67 1.84 8.39
CA TYR A 356 -15.69 0.79 8.39
C TYR A 356 -15.77 0.05 7.06
N VAL A 357 -16.32 -1.17 7.14
CA VAL A 357 -16.75 -1.99 5.99
C VAL A 357 -18.24 -2.27 6.11
N GLU A 358 -18.97 -2.23 4.99
CA GLU A 358 -20.37 -2.62 4.89
C GLU A 358 -20.49 -4.15 4.86
N ILE A 359 -21.23 -4.73 5.80
CA ILE A 359 -21.36 -6.20 5.95
C ILE A 359 -21.94 -6.83 4.69
N ASP A 360 -22.91 -6.18 4.04
CA ASP A 360 -23.55 -6.67 2.82
C ASP A 360 -22.60 -6.68 1.61
N SER A 361 -21.45 -6.00 1.70
CA SER A 361 -20.43 -6.00 0.66
C SER A 361 -19.48 -7.20 0.72
N LEU A 362 -19.43 -7.93 1.84
CA LEU A 362 -18.48 -9.04 2.01
C LEU A 362 -18.71 -10.16 0.98
N THR A 363 -19.97 -10.60 0.83
CA THR A 363 -20.31 -11.69 -0.12
C THR A 363 -20.04 -11.31 -1.58
N PRO A 364 -20.46 -10.15 -2.10
CA PRO A 364 -20.04 -9.68 -3.41
C PRO A 364 -18.53 -9.55 -3.55
N GLY A 365 -17.84 -9.11 -2.49
CA GLY A 365 -16.39 -9.01 -2.46
C GLY A 365 -15.66 -10.34 -2.63
N LEU A 366 -16.14 -11.39 -1.95
CA LEU A 366 -15.67 -12.74 -2.22
C LEU A 366 -15.84 -13.10 -3.70
N GLY A 367 -17.00 -12.77 -4.30
CA GLY A 367 -17.24 -12.97 -5.72
C GLY A 367 -16.19 -12.31 -6.62
N VAL A 368 -15.79 -11.07 -6.32
CA VAL A 368 -14.72 -10.36 -7.06
C VAL A 368 -13.40 -11.13 -6.94
N ALA A 369 -12.98 -11.50 -5.72
CA ALA A 369 -11.73 -12.22 -5.50
C ALA A 369 -11.73 -13.59 -6.20
N PHE A 370 -12.81 -14.37 -6.08
CA PHE A 370 -12.98 -15.64 -6.79
C PHE A 370 -12.93 -15.48 -8.31
N ALA A 371 -13.62 -14.49 -8.88
CA ALA A 371 -13.62 -14.26 -10.32
C ALA A 371 -12.24 -13.87 -10.86
N MET A 372 -11.47 -13.11 -10.10
CA MET A 372 -10.11 -12.72 -10.47
C MET A 372 -9.14 -13.89 -10.42
N ILE A 373 -9.12 -14.64 -9.32
CA ILE A 373 -8.13 -15.68 -9.07
C ILE A 373 -8.43 -16.94 -9.89
N LEU A 374 -9.69 -17.41 -9.90
CA LEU A 374 -10.08 -18.62 -10.63
C LEU A 374 -10.04 -18.47 -12.15
N HIS A 375 -9.73 -17.28 -12.68
CA HIS A 375 -9.44 -17.07 -14.09
C HIS A 375 -8.28 -17.97 -14.58
N HIS A 376 -7.39 -18.37 -13.70
CA HIS A 376 -6.19 -19.16 -14.02
C HIS A 376 -6.37 -20.67 -13.80
N PHE A 377 -7.53 -21.09 -13.27
CA PHE A 377 -7.82 -22.50 -12.87
C PHE A 377 -8.91 -23.18 -13.75
#